data_d2a43fb5cedc007c1960f446ab71f782
#
_entry.id   d2a43fb5cedc007c1960f446ab71f782
#
_cell.length_a   1.000
_cell.length_b   1.000
_cell.length_c   1.000
_cell.angle_alpha   90.00
_cell.angle_beta   90.00
_cell.angle_gamma   90.00
#
_symmetry.space_group_name_H-M   'P 1'
#
loop_
_entity.id
_entity.type
_entity.pdbx_description
1 polymer ?
#
loop_
_entity_poly.entity_id
_entity_poly.type
_entity_poly.pdbx_seq_one_letter_code
_entity_poly.pdbx_strand_id
1 'polypeptide(L)'
;MPKKSIKHITILIYPHPELYPPTLSAIEELSQIADTIDVVTRNMLASKWEYPKNVRVNYINKKKYVGFGIEKVSFGLKIIHFLKFVMMSHRLIKKNKSKIVLAYDAIPLYVAHLLKATLKKQDSLLWYHNHDVTDLSKANYFSIMSIASRKQDSAIQNIGMFSLPSIERLVYFKNIPKEINPIIIPNYPLKKVYSKHIKKEIKTTSRLKLVYQGSIGKGHGLESIIKILNQTINNKSLELHLVGKIRAPYLQQLHTLAKQNGVLDRFEYHGIKPFTQLPAFLSGFDVGIAIHKPYNITYATGGSASNKIYEYAAIGLPVLLFDNEHYRSYLGDNNWSYFTDLTQDSLLKTLESIDLNWPNGSKAAQQDFIKKYNFETCFKQVKPLLINTLKKNDFILMNKKII
;
A
#
# COMPACT_ATOMS: atom_id res chain seq x y z
N MET A 1 20.65 25.09 0.84
CA MET A 1 20.04 23.77 1.09
C MET A 1 21.17 22.82 1.49
N PRO A 2 21.03 21.98 2.51
CA PRO A 2 22.06 21.01 2.84
C PRO A 2 22.32 20.09 1.65
N LYS A 3 23.59 19.74 1.41
CA LYS A 3 24.02 18.85 0.32
C LYS A 3 23.34 17.48 0.53
N LYS A 4 22.60 17.03 -0.49
CA LYS A 4 21.93 15.73 -0.43
C LYS A 4 22.96 14.61 -0.43
N SER A 5 22.65 13.51 0.29
CA SER A 5 23.62 12.43 0.55
C SER A 5 23.79 11.48 -0.63
N ILE A 6 22.80 11.43 -1.54
CA ILE A 6 22.74 10.47 -2.65
C ILE A 6 22.59 11.23 -3.97
N LYS A 7 23.49 10.96 -4.91
CA LYS A 7 23.49 11.65 -6.21
C LYS A 7 22.28 11.27 -7.06
N HIS A 8 22.02 9.98 -7.21
CA HIS A 8 20.93 9.50 -8.06
C HIS A 8 20.33 8.18 -7.57
N ILE A 9 18.99 8.10 -7.61
CA ILE A 9 18.21 6.87 -7.35
C ILE A 9 17.38 6.55 -8.58
N THR A 10 17.36 5.29 -9.01
CA THR A 10 16.37 4.78 -9.96
C THR A 10 15.38 3.90 -9.23
N ILE A 11 14.09 4.20 -9.38
CA ILE A 11 12.99 3.43 -8.81
C ILE A 11 12.30 2.66 -9.93
N LEU A 12 12.23 1.35 -9.78
CA LEU A 12 11.57 0.45 -10.70
C LEU A 12 10.25 -0.01 -10.08
N ILE A 13 9.14 0.41 -10.65
CA ILE A 13 7.81 -0.06 -10.26
C ILE A 13 6.99 -0.35 -11.52
N TYR A 14 6.59 -1.62 -11.71
CA TYR A 14 5.92 -2.03 -12.95
C TYR A 14 4.48 -1.53 -13.05
N PRO A 15 3.62 -1.58 -12.00
CA PRO A 15 2.35 -0.85 -11.99
C PRO A 15 2.57 0.66 -11.76
N HIS A 16 1.50 1.45 -11.94
CA HIS A 16 1.54 2.89 -11.66
C HIS A 16 1.75 3.14 -10.15
N PRO A 17 2.64 4.08 -9.74
CA PRO A 17 2.96 4.31 -8.32
C PRO A 17 1.74 4.64 -7.46
N GLU A 18 0.78 5.40 -7.98
CA GLU A 18 -0.44 5.79 -7.25
C GLU A 18 -1.39 4.62 -6.92
N LEU A 19 -1.17 3.45 -7.51
CA LEU A 19 -1.89 2.22 -7.12
C LEU A 19 -1.37 1.63 -5.81
N TYR A 20 -0.20 2.10 -5.37
CA TYR A 20 0.46 1.69 -4.13
C TYR A 20 0.90 2.93 -3.35
N PRO A 21 0.02 3.56 -2.56
CA PRO A 21 0.32 4.79 -1.81
C PRO A 21 1.65 4.78 -1.04
N PRO A 22 2.10 3.66 -0.43
CA PRO A 22 3.42 3.58 0.20
C PRO A 22 4.59 3.84 -0.74
N THR A 23 4.45 3.54 -2.04
CA THR A 23 5.47 3.92 -3.05
C THR A 23 5.60 5.43 -3.18
N LEU A 24 4.47 6.15 -3.21
CA LEU A 24 4.47 7.62 -3.25
C LEU A 24 5.12 8.19 -1.99
N SER A 25 4.80 7.60 -0.83
CA SER A 25 5.39 7.98 0.46
C SER A 25 6.91 7.79 0.46
N ALA A 26 7.40 6.67 -0.06
CA ALA A 26 8.84 6.41 -0.17
C ALA A 26 9.54 7.35 -1.16
N ILE A 27 8.93 7.65 -2.32
CA ILE A 27 9.44 8.62 -3.29
C ILE A 27 9.60 9.99 -2.64
N GLU A 28 8.60 10.42 -1.88
CA GLU A 28 8.62 11.70 -1.17
C GLU A 28 9.79 11.78 -0.18
N GLU A 29 9.94 10.77 0.66
CA GLU A 29 11.00 10.71 1.67
C GLU A 29 12.41 10.57 1.05
N LEU A 30 12.55 9.77 -0.01
CA LEU A 30 13.80 9.63 -0.75
C LEU A 30 14.18 10.92 -1.49
N SER A 31 13.20 11.70 -1.95
CA SER A 31 13.45 12.98 -2.62
C SER A 31 14.16 14.00 -1.75
N GLN A 32 14.06 13.87 -0.43
CA GLN A 32 14.73 14.74 0.53
C GLN A 32 16.23 14.48 0.61
N ILE A 33 16.69 13.25 0.33
CA ILE A 33 18.08 12.81 0.49
C ILE A 33 18.81 12.54 -0.84
N ALA A 34 18.09 12.49 -1.97
CA ALA A 34 18.67 12.29 -3.30
C ALA A 34 18.64 13.58 -4.13
N ASP A 35 19.72 13.87 -4.90
CA ASP A 35 19.72 15.00 -5.82
C ASP A 35 18.69 14.82 -6.93
N THR A 36 18.62 13.62 -7.52
CA THR A 36 17.65 13.27 -8.57
C THR A 36 17.12 11.85 -8.39
N ILE A 37 15.85 11.66 -8.76
CA ILE A 37 15.18 10.36 -8.78
C ILE A 37 14.52 10.15 -10.13
N ASP A 38 14.78 9.02 -10.78
CA ASP A 38 14.04 8.56 -11.95
C ASP A 38 13.14 7.38 -11.57
N VAL A 39 11.84 7.52 -11.80
CA VAL A 39 10.85 6.44 -11.62
C VAL A 39 10.53 5.85 -12.97
N VAL A 40 10.71 4.56 -13.15
CA VAL A 40 10.33 3.82 -14.38
C VAL A 40 9.04 3.07 -14.11
N THR A 41 8.00 3.33 -14.89
CA THR A 41 6.65 2.78 -14.64
C THR A 41 5.78 2.74 -15.89
N ARG A 42 4.59 2.13 -15.77
CA ARG A 42 3.52 2.18 -16.77
C ARG A 42 2.57 3.35 -16.54
N ASN A 43 2.09 3.97 -17.60
CA ASN A 43 1.05 4.98 -17.53
C ASN A 43 -0.33 4.30 -17.48
N MET A 44 -0.89 4.15 -16.28
CA MET A 44 -2.14 3.42 -16.04
C MET A 44 -3.29 4.31 -15.55
N LEU A 45 -2.97 5.49 -15.00
CA LEU A 45 -3.95 6.38 -14.38
C LEU A 45 -3.83 7.79 -14.96
N ALA A 46 -4.93 8.54 -14.94
CA ALA A 46 -4.87 10.00 -15.07
C ALA A 46 -4.36 10.57 -13.73
N SER A 47 -3.05 10.53 -13.54
CA SER A 47 -2.42 10.99 -12.31
C SER A 47 -2.73 12.46 -12.03
N LYS A 48 -3.01 12.76 -10.76
CA LYS A 48 -3.06 14.12 -10.20
C LYS A 48 -2.04 14.31 -9.08
N TRP A 49 -1.17 13.31 -8.86
CA TRP A 49 -0.11 13.41 -7.86
C TRP A 49 1.00 14.33 -8.35
N GLU A 50 1.34 15.31 -7.54
CA GLU A 50 2.45 16.22 -7.78
C GLU A 50 3.72 15.67 -7.16
N TYR A 51 4.62 15.18 -8.02
CA TYR A 51 5.91 14.68 -7.58
C TYR A 51 6.86 15.82 -7.20
N PRO A 52 7.79 15.61 -6.24
CA PRO A 52 8.85 16.57 -5.94
C PRO A 52 9.64 16.97 -7.18
N LYS A 53 10.14 18.22 -7.24
CA LYS A 53 10.83 18.80 -8.42
C LYS A 53 12.03 18.00 -8.91
N ASN A 54 12.70 17.25 -8.02
CA ASN A 54 13.85 16.40 -8.35
C ASN A 54 13.46 14.96 -8.73
N VAL A 55 12.17 14.66 -8.87
CA VAL A 55 11.64 13.34 -9.28
C VAL A 55 11.13 13.42 -10.72
N ARG A 56 11.61 12.53 -11.57
CA ARG A 56 11.15 12.38 -12.97
C ARG A 56 10.46 11.03 -13.13
N VAL A 57 9.21 11.05 -13.58
CA VAL A 57 8.46 9.82 -13.87
C VAL A 57 8.56 9.49 -15.35
N ASN A 58 9.13 8.34 -15.65
CA ASN A 58 9.41 7.86 -17.00
C ASN A 58 8.42 6.75 -17.35
N TYR A 59 7.41 7.08 -18.16
CA TYR A 59 6.38 6.13 -18.59
C TYR A 59 6.82 5.34 -19.82
N ILE A 60 6.69 3.99 -19.77
CA ILE A 60 7.01 3.10 -20.89
C ILE A 60 5.95 3.11 -22.00
N ASN A 61 4.77 3.66 -21.75
CA ASN A 61 3.65 3.73 -22.68
C ASN A 61 2.99 5.11 -22.67
N LYS A 62 2.60 5.59 -23.85
CA LYS A 62 1.93 6.90 -24.00
C LYS A 62 0.44 6.82 -23.63
N LYS A 63 -0.24 5.74 -24.02
CA LYS A 63 -1.68 5.56 -23.80
C LYS A 63 -1.94 5.27 -22.33
N LYS A 64 -2.86 6.04 -21.72
CA LYS A 64 -3.36 5.78 -20.37
C LYS A 64 -4.36 4.63 -20.42
N TYR A 65 -4.22 3.69 -19.50
CA TYR A 65 -5.21 2.64 -19.28
C TYR A 65 -5.96 3.00 -18.01
N VAL A 66 -7.07 3.73 -18.16
CA VAL A 66 -7.88 4.17 -17.02
C VAL A 66 -8.41 2.96 -16.25
N GLY A 67 -8.20 2.99 -14.96
CA GLY A 67 -8.54 1.88 -14.07
C GLY A 67 -7.69 0.64 -14.36
N PHE A 68 -8.27 -0.53 -14.21
CA PHE A 68 -7.58 -1.80 -14.45
C PHE A 68 -7.64 -2.27 -15.92
N GLY A 69 -7.84 -1.34 -16.86
CA GLY A 69 -7.93 -1.64 -18.29
C GLY A 69 -6.73 -2.37 -18.90
N ILE A 70 -5.57 -2.38 -18.19
CA ILE A 70 -4.40 -3.15 -18.58
C ILE A 70 -4.64 -4.68 -18.55
N GLU A 71 -5.63 -5.15 -17.80
CA GLU A 71 -6.05 -6.55 -17.79
C GLU A 71 -6.63 -6.97 -19.17
N LYS A 72 -7.15 -6.01 -19.93
CA LYS A 72 -7.69 -6.18 -21.29
C LYS A 72 -6.64 -6.07 -22.38
N VAL A 73 -5.38 -5.79 -22.04
CA VAL A 73 -4.28 -5.67 -22.99
C VAL A 73 -3.89 -7.06 -23.50
N SER A 74 -3.72 -7.19 -24.82
CA SER A 74 -3.30 -8.46 -25.47
C SER A 74 -1.97 -8.96 -24.90
N PHE A 75 -1.76 -10.27 -24.98
CA PHE A 75 -0.53 -10.90 -24.48
C PHE A 75 0.74 -10.31 -25.13
N GLY A 76 0.73 -10.14 -26.47
CA GLY A 76 1.85 -9.54 -27.19
C GLY A 76 2.19 -8.13 -26.73
N LEU A 77 1.17 -7.30 -26.47
CA LEU A 77 1.40 -5.94 -25.96
C LEU A 77 1.94 -5.94 -24.53
N LYS A 78 1.58 -6.93 -23.70
CA LYS A 78 2.18 -7.11 -22.35
C LYS A 78 3.68 -7.40 -22.44
N ILE A 79 4.09 -8.25 -23.41
CA ILE A 79 5.51 -8.54 -23.68
C ILE A 79 6.23 -7.27 -24.13
N ILE A 80 5.67 -6.52 -25.07
CA ILE A 80 6.24 -5.25 -25.54
C ILE A 80 6.42 -4.26 -24.38
N HIS A 81 5.44 -4.14 -23.50
CA HIS A 81 5.55 -3.29 -22.31
C HIS A 81 6.68 -3.77 -21.39
N PHE A 82 6.82 -5.06 -21.19
CA PHE A 82 7.90 -5.61 -20.37
C PHE A 82 9.28 -5.30 -20.97
N LEU A 83 9.46 -5.55 -22.28
CA LEU A 83 10.71 -5.25 -22.97
C LEU A 83 11.05 -3.74 -22.92
N LYS A 84 10.07 -2.87 -23.13
CA LYS A 84 10.25 -1.41 -22.96
C LYS A 84 10.64 -1.05 -21.54
N PHE A 85 10.08 -1.72 -20.54
CA PHE A 85 10.42 -1.51 -19.14
C PHE A 85 11.88 -1.90 -18.87
N VAL A 86 12.33 -3.06 -19.37
CA VAL A 86 13.73 -3.50 -19.28
C VAL A 86 14.68 -2.49 -19.93
N MET A 87 14.40 -2.10 -21.20
CA MET A 87 15.25 -1.18 -21.97
C MET A 87 15.34 0.20 -21.32
N MET A 88 14.21 0.75 -20.86
CA MET A 88 14.19 2.06 -20.21
C MET A 88 14.92 2.03 -18.86
N SER A 89 14.73 0.97 -18.07
CA SER A 89 15.44 0.74 -16.82
C SER A 89 16.95 0.69 -17.04
N HIS A 90 17.41 -0.13 -18.01
CA HIS A 90 18.82 -0.22 -18.36
C HIS A 90 19.41 1.14 -18.79
N ARG A 91 18.71 1.83 -19.70
CA ARG A 91 19.16 3.14 -20.21
C ARG A 91 19.33 4.16 -19.08
N LEU A 92 18.34 4.28 -18.19
CA LEU A 92 18.36 5.28 -17.10
C LEU A 92 19.39 4.93 -16.03
N ILE A 93 19.47 3.66 -15.60
CA ILE A 93 20.48 3.20 -14.66
C ILE A 93 21.89 3.51 -15.19
N LYS A 94 22.17 3.14 -16.45
CA LYS A 94 23.48 3.34 -17.09
C LYS A 94 23.82 4.83 -17.28
N LYS A 95 22.88 5.62 -17.81
CA LYS A 95 23.07 7.05 -18.10
C LYS A 95 23.37 7.84 -16.81
N ASN A 96 22.59 7.58 -15.76
CA ASN A 96 22.64 8.39 -14.54
C ASN A 96 23.62 7.83 -13.49
N LYS A 97 24.26 6.70 -13.77
CA LYS A 97 25.15 6.00 -12.82
C LYS A 97 24.48 5.84 -11.46
N SER A 98 23.26 5.26 -11.45
CA SER A 98 22.41 5.19 -10.28
C SER A 98 23.09 4.48 -9.12
N LYS A 99 23.28 5.17 -8.00
CA LYS A 99 23.88 4.58 -6.80
C LYS A 99 22.95 3.61 -6.09
N ILE A 100 21.63 3.85 -6.22
CA ILE A 100 20.59 2.96 -5.69
C ILE A 100 19.62 2.62 -6.82
N VAL A 101 19.28 1.35 -6.91
CA VAL A 101 18.16 0.86 -7.71
C VAL A 101 17.16 0.21 -6.77
N LEU A 102 16.03 0.88 -6.56
CA LEU A 102 14.93 0.37 -5.73
C LEU A 102 13.94 -0.36 -6.61
N ALA A 103 13.80 -1.66 -6.41
CA ALA A 103 12.90 -2.53 -7.15
C ALA A 103 11.68 -2.91 -6.29
N TYR A 104 10.48 -2.56 -6.75
CA TYR A 104 9.23 -2.89 -6.08
C TYR A 104 8.59 -4.15 -6.66
N ASP A 105 8.42 -5.17 -5.84
CA ASP A 105 7.80 -6.46 -6.19
C ASP A 105 8.59 -7.32 -7.20
N ALA A 106 8.05 -8.48 -7.56
CA ALA A 106 8.76 -9.51 -8.30
C ALA A 106 9.22 -9.09 -9.71
N ILE A 107 8.38 -8.34 -10.48
CA ILE A 107 8.74 -7.97 -11.86
C ILE A 107 9.93 -7.02 -11.91
N PRO A 108 9.97 -5.89 -11.16
CA PRO A 108 11.14 -5.03 -11.07
C PRO A 108 12.39 -5.71 -10.52
N LEU A 109 12.25 -6.60 -9.52
CA LEU A 109 13.36 -7.39 -9.04
C LEU A 109 13.94 -8.29 -10.13
N TYR A 110 13.07 -8.96 -10.91
CA TYR A 110 13.50 -9.78 -12.05
C TYR A 110 14.21 -8.95 -13.12
N VAL A 111 13.71 -7.73 -13.41
CA VAL A 111 14.40 -6.80 -14.33
C VAL A 111 15.78 -6.40 -13.77
N ALA A 112 15.89 -6.07 -12.50
CA ALA A 112 17.18 -5.78 -11.88
C ALA A 112 18.14 -6.98 -11.95
N HIS A 113 17.63 -8.21 -11.79
CA HIS A 113 18.41 -9.44 -11.97
C HIS A 113 18.92 -9.61 -13.41
N LEU A 114 18.09 -9.32 -14.42
CA LEU A 114 18.53 -9.30 -15.84
C LEU A 114 19.63 -8.26 -16.08
N LEU A 115 19.62 -7.15 -15.34
CA LEU A 115 20.58 -6.06 -15.44
C LEU A 115 21.75 -6.17 -14.46
N LYS A 116 21.94 -7.31 -13.79
CA LYS A 116 22.94 -7.51 -12.72
C LYS A 116 24.36 -7.11 -13.11
N ALA A 117 24.78 -7.39 -14.34
CA ALA A 117 26.10 -6.99 -14.84
C ALA A 117 26.29 -5.46 -14.88
N THR A 118 25.24 -4.72 -15.28
CA THR A 118 25.24 -3.25 -15.28
C THR A 118 25.28 -2.71 -13.86
N LEU A 119 24.47 -3.27 -12.95
CA LEU A 119 24.44 -2.87 -11.55
C LEU A 119 25.82 -3.10 -10.88
N LYS A 120 26.42 -4.28 -11.07
CA LYS A 120 27.75 -4.61 -10.56
C LYS A 120 28.83 -3.66 -11.11
N LYS A 121 28.82 -3.36 -12.43
CA LYS A 121 29.78 -2.44 -13.06
C LYS A 121 29.71 -1.03 -12.51
N GLN A 122 28.54 -0.59 -12.01
CA GLN A 122 28.28 0.75 -11.47
C GLN A 122 28.32 0.80 -9.95
N ASP A 123 28.58 -0.30 -9.28
CA ASP A 123 28.51 -0.43 -7.82
C ASP A 123 27.17 0.09 -7.26
N SER A 124 26.10 -0.27 -7.95
CA SER A 124 24.74 0.13 -7.57
C SER A 124 24.21 -0.76 -6.46
N LEU A 125 23.74 -0.17 -5.37
CA LEU A 125 22.99 -0.88 -4.35
C LEU A 125 21.62 -1.28 -4.91
N LEU A 126 21.34 -2.58 -5.00
CA LEU A 126 20.01 -3.07 -5.31
C LEU A 126 19.20 -3.19 -4.02
N TRP A 127 18.20 -2.35 -3.86
CA TRP A 127 17.21 -2.42 -2.78
C TRP A 127 15.93 -3.06 -3.30
N TYR A 128 15.54 -4.19 -2.72
CA TYR A 128 14.28 -4.86 -3.01
C TYR A 128 13.25 -4.52 -1.93
N HIS A 129 12.10 -3.99 -2.33
CA HIS A 129 10.93 -3.82 -1.48
C HIS A 129 9.76 -4.63 -2.02
N ASN A 130 9.16 -5.47 -1.19
CA ASN A 130 7.99 -6.24 -1.58
C ASN A 130 6.74 -5.68 -0.90
N HIS A 131 5.76 -5.23 -1.70
CA HIS A 131 4.46 -4.79 -1.19
C HIS A 131 3.54 -5.95 -0.89
N ASP A 132 3.47 -6.93 -1.83
CA ASP A 132 2.53 -8.04 -1.74
C ASP A 132 3.16 -9.35 -2.20
N VAL A 133 2.96 -10.39 -1.38
CA VAL A 133 3.35 -11.75 -1.74
C VAL A 133 2.42 -12.27 -2.84
N THR A 134 3.00 -12.75 -3.94
CA THR A 134 2.23 -13.27 -5.07
C THR A 134 1.78 -14.71 -4.81
N ASP A 135 0.47 -14.94 -4.79
CA ASP A 135 -0.08 -16.30 -4.80
C ASP A 135 0.00 -16.88 -6.22
N LEU A 136 0.95 -17.79 -6.42
CA LEU A 136 1.18 -18.45 -7.71
C LEU A 136 0.16 -19.55 -8.01
N SER A 137 -0.61 -20.03 -7.04
CA SER A 137 -1.58 -21.12 -7.25
C SER A 137 -2.69 -20.75 -8.23
N LYS A 138 -3.02 -19.45 -8.32
CA LYS A 138 -4.07 -18.90 -9.18
C LYS A 138 -3.56 -18.14 -10.40
N ALA A 139 -2.24 -18.09 -10.59
CA ALA A 139 -1.62 -17.30 -11.65
C ALA A 139 -1.41 -18.13 -12.93
N ASN A 140 -1.63 -17.51 -14.10
CA ASN A 140 -1.26 -18.14 -15.37
C ASN A 140 0.26 -18.38 -15.39
N TYR A 141 0.67 -19.64 -15.60
CA TYR A 141 2.05 -20.09 -15.55
C TYR A 141 3.00 -19.28 -16.46
N PHE A 142 2.56 -18.94 -17.66
CA PHE A 142 3.34 -18.18 -18.64
C PHE A 142 3.23 -16.66 -18.51
N SER A 143 2.54 -16.14 -17.50
CA SER A 143 2.48 -14.70 -17.28
C SER A 143 3.84 -14.16 -16.85
N ILE A 144 4.15 -12.89 -17.21
CA ILE A 144 5.37 -12.20 -16.79
C ILE A 144 5.49 -12.19 -15.25
N MET A 145 4.37 -12.00 -14.55
CA MET A 145 4.32 -12.05 -13.09
C MET A 145 4.75 -13.43 -12.57
N SER A 146 4.20 -14.51 -13.12
CA SER A 146 4.53 -15.87 -12.69
C SER A 146 6.00 -16.22 -12.98
N ILE A 147 6.53 -15.80 -14.15
CA ILE A 147 7.94 -15.99 -14.48
C ILE A 147 8.83 -15.22 -13.48
N ALA A 148 8.53 -13.95 -13.23
CA ALA A 148 9.28 -13.12 -12.30
C ALA A 148 9.24 -13.68 -10.87
N SER A 149 8.07 -14.12 -10.40
CA SER A 149 7.91 -14.68 -9.06
C SER A 149 8.64 -16.01 -8.89
N ARG A 150 8.66 -16.89 -9.90
CA ARG A 150 9.49 -18.12 -9.85
C ARG A 150 10.99 -17.86 -9.88
N LYS A 151 11.43 -16.73 -10.42
CA LYS A 151 12.85 -16.31 -10.42
C LYS A 151 13.22 -15.47 -9.21
N GLN A 152 12.27 -15.18 -8.33
CA GLN A 152 12.50 -14.33 -7.14
C GLN A 152 13.61 -14.87 -6.25
N ASP A 153 13.64 -16.18 -5.96
CA ASP A 153 14.65 -16.79 -5.09
C ASP A 153 16.08 -16.70 -5.63
N SER A 154 16.25 -16.69 -6.95
CA SER A 154 17.57 -16.47 -7.55
C SER A 154 17.91 -14.98 -7.68
N ALA A 155 16.93 -14.14 -7.89
CA ALA A 155 17.10 -12.70 -8.02
C ALA A 155 17.45 -12.03 -6.67
N ILE A 156 16.84 -12.51 -5.59
CA ILE A 156 17.03 -11.97 -4.24
C ILE A 156 18.45 -12.14 -3.71
N GLN A 157 19.20 -13.12 -4.22
CA GLN A 157 20.62 -13.31 -3.86
C GLN A 157 21.54 -12.16 -4.26
N ASN A 158 21.08 -11.26 -5.15
CA ASN A 158 21.86 -10.13 -5.65
C ASN A 158 21.48 -8.78 -5.01
N ILE A 159 20.61 -8.79 -4.01
CA ILE A 159 20.22 -7.56 -3.33
C ILE A 159 21.26 -7.14 -2.29
N GLY A 160 21.34 -5.86 -2.01
CA GLY A 160 22.12 -5.32 -0.89
C GLY A 160 21.23 -4.75 0.23
N MET A 161 19.92 -4.67 0.01
CA MET A 161 18.94 -4.22 1.00
C MET A 161 17.58 -4.86 0.72
N PHE A 162 16.88 -5.31 1.77
CA PHE A 162 15.55 -5.89 1.66
C PHE A 162 14.57 -5.23 2.63
N SER A 163 13.35 -4.95 2.16
CA SER A 163 12.28 -4.42 3.01
C SER A 163 10.91 -4.93 2.60
N LEU A 164 9.99 -4.97 3.57
CA LEU A 164 8.62 -5.46 3.41
C LEU A 164 7.72 -4.78 4.47
N PRO A 165 6.39 -4.74 4.28
CA PRO A 165 5.50 -4.01 5.20
C PRO A 165 5.16 -4.78 6.49
N SER A 166 5.42 -6.10 6.56
CA SER A 166 5.01 -6.96 7.68
C SER A 166 6.02 -8.09 7.84
N ILE A 167 6.47 -8.33 9.07
CA ILE A 167 7.49 -9.35 9.38
C ILE A 167 6.99 -10.77 9.06
N GLU A 168 5.70 -11.04 9.21
CA GLU A 168 5.09 -12.35 8.96
C GLU A 168 5.20 -12.77 7.49
N ARG A 169 5.39 -11.79 6.59
CA ARG A 169 5.61 -12.08 5.16
C ARG A 169 7.00 -12.61 4.86
N LEU A 170 7.94 -12.50 5.81
CA LEU A 170 9.32 -12.92 5.61
C LEU A 170 9.45 -14.41 5.27
N VAL A 171 8.59 -15.27 5.82
CA VAL A 171 8.58 -16.72 5.57
C VAL A 171 8.40 -17.12 4.10
N TYR A 172 7.92 -16.18 3.26
CA TYR A 172 7.73 -16.40 1.82
C TYR A 172 8.94 -16.05 0.98
N PHE A 173 10.02 -15.54 1.61
CA PHE A 173 11.25 -15.15 0.93
C PHE A 173 12.38 -16.07 1.36
N LYS A 174 12.72 -16.99 0.45
CA LYS A 174 13.86 -17.88 0.61
C LYS A 174 15.13 -17.23 0.05
N ASN A 175 16.29 -17.68 0.50
CA ASN A 175 17.59 -17.29 -0.06
C ASN A 175 17.95 -15.79 0.07
N ILE A 176 17.38 -15.09 1.05
CA ILE A 176 17.86 -13.76 1.41
C ILE A 176 19.31 -13.93 1.90
N PRO A 177 20.27 -13.11 1.40
CA PRO A 177 21.65 -13.16 1.89
C PRO A 177 21.72 -13.00 3.42
N LYS A 178 22.51 -13.83 4.09
CA LYS A 178 22.57 -13.91 5.57
C LYS A 178 22.99 -12.60 6.23
N GLU A 179 23.76 -11.77 5.51
CA GLU A 179 24.23 -10.46 5.94
C GLU A 179 23.15 -9.36 5.86
N ILE A 180 22.00 -9.64 5.24
CA ILE A 180 20.93 -8.67 5.08
C ILE A 180 19.86 -8.88 6.16
N ASN A 181 19.72 -7.89 7.02
CA ASN A 181 18.61 -7.80 7.96
C ASN A 181 17.41 -7.15 7.27
N PRO A 182 16.27 -7.85 7.13
CA PRO A 182 15.07 -7.29 6.55
C PRO A 182 14.55 -6.06 7.33
N ILE A 183 14.16 -5.01 6.62
CA ILE A 183 13.64 -3.78 7.20
C ILE A 183 12.12 -3.78 7.06
N ILE A 184 11.43 -3.59 8.16
CA ILE A 184 9.97 -3.45 8.16
C ILE A 184 9.62 -1.98 7.88
N ILE A 185 8.94 -1.77 6.74
CA ILE A 185 8.41 -0.45 6.32
C ILE A 185 6.89 -0.58 6.19
N PRO A 186 6.14 -0.35 7.27
CA PRO A 186 4.69 -0.47 7.26
C PRO A 186 4.03 0.46 6.24
N ASN A 187 2.83 0.08 5.80
CA ASN A 187 2.05 0.84 4.82
C ASN A 187 1.33 2.04 5.48
N TYR A 188 2.06 2.88 6.17
CA TYR A 188 1.51 4.05 6.85
C TYR A 188 1.32 5.22 5.88
N PRO A 189 0.29 6.06 6.08
CA PRO A 189 0.07 7.24 5.26
C PRO A 189 1.02 8.40 5.60
N LEU A 190 1.21 9.30 4.64
CA LEU A 190 1.99 10.53 4.83
C LEU A 190 1.23 11.55 5.66
N LYS A 191 1.88 12.16 6.66
CA LYS A 191 1.32 13.26 7.45
C LYS A 191 0.85 14.41 6.57
N LYS A 192 1.67 14.85 5.63
CA LYS A 192 1.37 15.99 4.76
C LYS A 192 0.09 15.82 3.93
N VAL A 193 -0.31 14.57 3.65
CA VAL A 193 -1.50 14.26 2.86
C VAL A 193 -2.76 14.27 3.73
N TYR A 194 -2.67 13.68 4.92
CA TYR A 194 -3.84 13.41 5.76
C TYR A 194 -4.11 14.49 6.81
N SER A 195 -3.09 15.15 7.35
CA SER A 195 -3.25 16.12 8.45
C SER A 195 -4.21 17.29 8.17
N LYS A 196 -4.42 17.63 6.90
CA LYS A 196 -5.33 18.71 6.49
C LYS A 196 -6.80 18.30 6.56
N HIS A 197 -7.09 17.02 6.67
CA HIS A 197 -8.44 16.44 6.56
C HIS A 197 -8.89 15.74 7.84
N ILE A 198 -8.23 16.03 8.96
CA ILE A 198 -8.57 15.45 10.26
C ILE A 198 -10.01 15.85 10.62
N LYS A 199 -10.84 14.84 10.90
CA LYS A 199 -12.21 15.05 11.36
C LYS A 199 -12.17 15.54 12.81
N LYS A 200 -12.73 16.72 13.06
CA LYS A 200 -12.67 17.38 14.38
C LYS A 200 -13.84 17.04 15.29
N GLU A 201 -15.01 16.75 14.72
CA GLU A 201 -16.24 16.50 15.48
C GLU A 201 -17.16 15.53 14.73
N ILE A 202 -17.92 14.71 15.46
CA ILE A 202 -19.15 14.17 14.91
C ILE A 202 -20.14 15.34 14.81
N LYS A 203 -20.61 15.62 13.62
CA LYS A 203 -21.88 16.34 13.52
C LYS A 203 -22.91 15.40 14.12
N THR A 204 -23.61 15.84 15.18
CA THR A 204 -24.74 15.13 15.78
C THR A 204 -25.79 14.87 14.69
N THR A 205 -25.64 13.76 13.99
CA THR A 205 -26.56 13.33 12.94
C THR A 205 -27.35 12.15 13.48
N SER A 206 -28.58 12.01 13.01
CA SER A 206 -29.42 10.81 13.25
C SER A 206 -28.88 9.57 12.55
N ARG A 207 -27.64 9.62 12.05
CA ARG A 207 -27.03 8.56 11.21
C ARG A 207 -25.60 8.28 11.65
N LEU A 208 -25.23 7.00 11.67
CA LEU A 208 -23.86 6.53 11.81
C LEU A 208 -23.37 6.03 10.46
N LYS A 209 -22.39 6.73 9.86
CA LYS A 209 -21.90 6.48 8.50
C LYS A 209 -20.67 5.61 8.53
N LEU A 210 -20.80 4.39 8.02
CA LEU A 210 -19.73 3.41 7.87
C LEU A 210 -19.11 3.53 6.48
N VAL A 211 -17.78 3.50 6.35
CA VAL A 211 -17.10 3.55 5.05
C VAL A 211 -16.12 2.39 4.87
N TYR A 212 -16.19 1.72 3.73
CA TYR A 212 -15.18 0.78 3.27
C TYR A 212 -14.46 1.35 2.05
N GLN A 213 -13.12 1.45 2.08
CA GLN A 213 -12.31 1.87 0.95
C GLN A 213 -11.36 0.80 0.43
N GLY A 214 -11.05 0.85 -0.87
CA GLY A 214 -10.00 0.06 -1.54
C GLY A 214 -10.54 -1.00 -2.48
N SER A 215 -9.86 -2.15 -2.56
CA SER A 215 -10.36 -3.28 -3.36
C SER A 215 -11.49 -3.97 -2.60
N ILE A 216 -12.68 -3.99 -3.21
CA ILE A 216 -13.91 -4.51 -2.60
C ILE A 216 -14.17 -5.91 -3.13
N GLY A 217 -14.33 -6.88 -2.22
CA GLY A 217 -14.56 -8.28 -2.57
C GLY A 217 -15.16 -9.09 -1.41
N LYS A 218 -15.42 -10.37 -1.68
CA LYS A 218 -15.86 -11.30 -0.63
C LYS A 218 -14.82 -11.39 0.49
N GLY A 219 -15.30 -11.57 1.72
CA GLY A 219 -14.42 -11.66 2.90
C GLY A 219 -14.16 -10.33 3.63
N HIS A 220 -14.76 -9.24 3.17
CA HIS A 220 -14.69 -7.93 3.82
C HIS A 220 -15.87 -7.66 4.77
N GLY A 221 -16.70 -8.66 5.08
CA GLY A 221 -17.81 -8.54 6.02
C GLY A 221 -18.96 -7.66 5.55
N LEU A 222 -18.98 -7.23 4.29
CA LEU A 222 -19.97 -6.27 3.78
C LEU A 222 -21.39 -6.84 3.81
N GLU A 223 -21.54 -8.13 3.53
CA GLU A 223 -22.83 -8.83 3.57
C GLU A 223 -23.40 -8.84 5.00
N SER A 224 -22.55 -9.05 6.01
CA SER A 224 -22.98 -9.03 7.42
C SER A 224 -23.39 -7.62 7.86
N ILE A 225 -22.66 -6.60 7.39
CA ILE A 225 -23.00 -5.19 7.68
C ILE A 225 -24.32 -4.79 7.01
N ILE A 226 -24.56 -5.17 5.74
CA ILE A 226 -25.83 -4.87 5.06
C ILE A 226 -27.03 -5.45 5.80
N LYS A 227 -26.90 -6.65 6.37
CA LYS A 227 -27.97 -7.32 7.12
C LYS A 227 -28.39 -6.58 8.40
N ILE A 228 -27.53 -5.75 8.97
CA ILE A 228 -27.83 -4.98 10.19
C ILE A 228 -28.19 -3.52 9.92
N LEU A 229 -28.19 -3.06 8.66
CA LEU A 229 -28.48 -1.64 8.35
C LEU A 229 -29.91 -1.25 8.71
N ASN A 230 -30.85 -2.19 8.85
CA ASN A 230 -32.21 -1.93 9.31
C ASN A 230 -32.29 -1.68 10.83
N GLN A 231 -31.24 -1.95 11.58
CA GLN A 231 -31.17 -1.68 13.01
C GLN A 231 -30.81 -0.22 13.30
N THR A 232 -31.02 0.19 14.55
CA THR A 232 -30.61 1.49 15.07
C THR A 232 -29.61 1.30 16.22
N ILE A 233 -28.65 2.20 16.35
CA ILE A 233 -27.64 2.22 17.39
C ILE A 233 -27.66 3.58 18.06
N ASN A 234 -27.95 3.62 19.37
CA ASN A 234 -28.05 4.88 20.14
C ASN A 234 -28.94 5.93 19.43
N ASN A 235 -30.11 5.50 18.93
CA ASN A 235 -31.06 6.31 18.18
C ASN A 235 -30.53 6.83 16.82
N LYS A 236 -29.46 6.25 16.27
CA LYS A 236 -28.93 6.56 14.95
C LYS A 236 -29.20 5.40 13.98
N SER A 237 -29.61 5.72 12.77
CA SER A 237 -29.67 4.77 11.67
C SER A 237 -28.27 4.50 11.11
N LEU A 238 -28.03 3.29 10.56
CA LEU A 238 -26.77 2.90 9.96
C LEU A 238 -26.77 3.16 8.46
N GLU A 239 -25.67 3.67 7.93
CA GLU A 239 -25.42 3.80 6.49
C GLU A 239 -24.11 3.12 6.12
N LEU A 240 -24.06 2.41 4.98
CA LEU A 240 -22.84 1.79 4.45
C LEU A 240 -22.45 2.44 3.12
N HIS A 241 -21.25 2.97 3.06
CA HIS A 241 -20.66 3.60 1.89
C HIS A 241 -19.44 2.83 1.42
N LEU A 242 -19.38 2.54 0.11
CA LEU A 242 -18.25 1.86 -0.51
C LEU A 242 -17.53 2.77 -1.49
N VAL A 243 -16.20 2.83 -1.43
CA VAL A 243 -15.35 3.55 -2.38
C VAL A 243 -14.17 2.70 -2.81
N GLY A 244 -13.99 2.51 -4.11
CA GLY A 244 -12.89 1.74 -4.65
C GLY A 244 -13.30 0.77 -5.75
N LYS A 245 -12.39 -0.17 -6.07
CA LYS A 245 -12.64 -1.15 -7.13
C LYS A 245 -13.53 -2.29 -6.64
N ILE A 246 -14.61 -2.56 -7.37
CA ILE A 246 -15.48 -3.72 -7.18
C ILE A 246 -15.77 -4.39 -8.52
N ARG A 247 -15.94 -5.71 -8.53
CA ARG A 247 -16.42 -6.43 -9.72
C ARG A 247 -17.93 -6.27 -9.84
N ALA A 248 -18.44 -5.97 -11.06
CA ALA A 248 -19.87 -5.74 -11.28
C ALA A 248 -20.80 -6.84 -10.74
N PRO A 249 -20.51 -8.15 -10.90
CA PRO A 249 -21.35 -9.20 -10.33
C PRO A 249 -21.44 -9.15 -8.81
N TYR A 250 -20.35 -8.79 -8.11
CA TYR A 250 -20.37 -8.70 -6.65
C TYR A 250 -21.11 -7.43 -6.17
N LEU A 251 -20.95 -6.32 -6.87
CA LEU A 251 -21.73 -5.11 -6.58
C LEU A 251 -23.23 -5.38 -6.73
N GLN A 252 -23.64 -6.09 -7.80
CA GLN A 252 -25.03 -6.50 -8.01
C GLN A 252 -25.56 -7.38 -6.87
N GLN A 253 -24.73 -8.31 -6.38
CA GLN A 253 -25.08 -9.15 -5.21
C GLN A 253 -25.34 -8.29 -3.96
N LEU A 254 -24.48 -7.30 -3.69
CA LEU A 254 -24.65 -6.40 -2.53
C LEU A 254 -25.92 -5.54 -2.68
N HIS A 255 -26.21 -4.99 -3.88
CA HIS A 255 -27.45 -4.25 -4.15
C HIS A 255 -28.70 -5.13 -3.95
N THR A 256 -28.67 -6.37 -4.46
CA THR A 256 -29.78 -7.31 -4.28
C THR A 256 -30.00 -7.60 -2.79
N LEU A 257 -28.92 -7.84 -2.03
CA LEU A 257 -28.99 -8.06 -0.59
C LEU A 257 -29.58 -6.85 0.16
N ALA A 258 -29.12 -5.63 -0.18
CA ALA A 258 -29.63 -4.41 0.43
C ALA A 258 -31.12 -4.22 0.13
N LYS A 259 -31.59 -4.50 -1.10
CA LYS A 259 -33.00 -4.46 -1.48
C LYS A 259 -33.83 -5.51 -0.70
N GLN A 260 -33.35 -6.74 -0.58
CA GLN A 260 -34.02 -7.81 0.17
C GLN A 260 -34.18 -7.48 1.66
N ASN A 261 -33.24 -6.73 2.24
CA ASN A 261 -33.31 -6.28 3.63
C ASN A 261 -34.02 -4.93 3.82
N GLY A 262 -34.58 -4.32 2.76
CA GLY A 262 -35.30 -3.04 2.83
C GLY A 262 -34.39 -1.83 3.16
N VAL A 263 -33.09 -1.90 2.86
CA VAL A 263 -32.09 -0.89 3.25
C VAL A 263 -31.29 -0.35 2.06
N LEU A 264 -31.88 -0.39 0.86
CA LEU A 264 -31.21 0.07 -0.36
C LEU A 264 -30.88 1.58 -0.31
N ASP A 265 -31.67 2.37 0.36
CA ASP A 265 -31.49 3.80 0.62
C ASP A 265 -30.36 4.12 1.61
N ARG A 266 -29.86 3.10 2.31
CA ARG A 266 -28.77 3.18 3.29
C ARG A 266 -27.45 2.55 2.79
N PHE A 267 -27.42 2.17 1.51
CA PHE A 267 -26.25 1.53 0.89
C PHE A 267 -25.85 2.31 -0.37
N GLU A 268 -24.62 2.84 -0.41
CA GLU A 268 -24.13 3.65 -1.52
C GLU A 268 -22.75 3.24 -2.00
N TYR A 269 -22.56 3.13 -3.32
CA TYR A 269 -21.28 2.91 -3.97
C TYR A 269 -20.82 4.16 -4.72
N HIS A 270 -19.70 4.73 -4.31
CA HIS A 270 -19.14 6.00 -4.82
C HIS A 270 -18.14 5.82 -5.97
N GLY A 271 -17.98 4.62 -6.51
CA GLY A 271 -17.00 4.37 -7.55
C GLY A 271 -15.55 4.45 -7.06
N ILE A 272 -14.61 4.64 -8.00
CA ILE A 272 -13.19 4.78 -7.72
C ILE A 272 -12.86 6.27 -7.61
N LYS A 273 -12.19 6.66 -6.53
CA LYS A 273 -11.67 8.02 -6.35
C LYS A 273 -10.14 8.06 -6.48
N PRO A 274 -9.57 9.12 -7.06
CA PRO A 274 -8.13 9.36 -7.02
C PRO A 274 -7.61 9.40 -5.58
N PHE A 275 -6.39 8.90 -5.36
CA PHE A 275 -5.76 8.89 -4.04
C PHE A 275 -5.77 10.26 -3.36
N THR A 276 -5.51 11.34 -4.12
CA THR A 276 -5.50 12.72 -3.61
C THR A 276 -6.85 13.22 -3.09
N GLN A 277 -7.97 12.59 -3.47
CA GLN A 277 -9.32 12.96 -3.04
C GLN A 277 -9.82 12.11 -1.86
N LEU A 278 -9.16 10.97 -1.58
CA LEU A 278 -9.59 10.04 -0.53
C LEU A 278 -9.63 10.68 0.87
N PRO A 279 -8.61 11.43 1.33
CA PRO A 279 -8.63 11.98 2.68
C PRO A 279 -9.83 12.90 2.93
N ALA A 280 -10.11 13.82 2.00
CA ALA A 280 -11.26 14.72 2.09
C ALA A 280 -12.60 13.96 2.05
N PHE A 281 -12.70 12.94 1.19
CA PHE A 281 -13.89 12.10 1.09
C PHE A 281 -14.13 11.31 2.39
N LEU A 282 -13.10 10.67 2.92
CA LEU A 282 -13.19 9.83 4.11
C LEU A 282 -13.56 10.63 5.38
N SER A 283 -13.16 11.90 5.46
CA SER A 283 -13.52 12.76 6.61
C SER A 283 -15.03 13.02 6.75
N GLY A 284 -15.83 12.66 5.76
CA GLY A 284 -17.29 12.72 5.79
C GLY A 284 -17.98 11.56 6.53
N PHE A 285 -17.24 10.57 7.01
CA PHE A 285 -17.77 9.34 7.63
C PHE A 285 -17.43 9.26 9.12
N ASP A 286 -18.00 8.28 9.80
CA ASP A 286 -17.86 8.11 11.25
C ASP A 286 -17.02 6.88 11.65
N VAL A 287 -17.09 5.80 10.87
CA VAL A 287 -16.40 4.54 11.15
C VAL A 287 -15.74 4.01 9.88
N GLY A 288 -14.45 3.70 9.96
CA GLY A 288 -13.72 3.02 8.91
C GLY A 288 -13.87 1.50 9.02
N ILE A 289 -14.21 0.80 7.94
CA ILE A 289 -14.31 -0.65 7.90
C ILE A 289 -13.03 -1.23 7.31
N ALA A 290 -12.31 -2.03 8.10
CA ALA A 290 -11.11 -2.74 7.67
C ALA A 290 -11.19 -4.24 8.01
N ILE A 291 -12.34 -4.83 7.75
CA ILE A 291 -12.60 -6.26 7.95
C ILE A 291 -11.94 -7.06 6.84
N HIS A 292 -11.07 -7.99 7.21
CA HIS A 292 -10.45 -8.97 6.33
C HIS A 292 -10.47 -10.34 6.99
N LYS A 293 -11.33 -11.23 6.50
CA LYS A 293 -11.27 -12.63 6.89
C LYS A 293 -9.97 -13.25 6.36
N PRO A 294 -9.24 -14.08 7.11
CA PRO A 294 -7.90 -14.56 6.75
C PRO A 294 -7.91 -15.65 5.66
N TYR A 295 -8.56 -15.42 4.52
CA TYR A 295 -8.65 -16.37 3.41
C TYR A 295 -7.37 -16.51 2.59
N ASN A 296 -6.49 -15.57 2.71
CA ASN A 296 -5.22 -15.55 2.01
C ASN A 296 -4.15 -14.83 2.85
N ILE A 297 -2.89 -14.98 2.42
CA ILE A 297 -1.75 -14.42 3.12
C ILE A 297 -1.83 -12.90 3.31
N THR A 298 -2.29 -12.16 2.31
CA THR A 298 -2.39 -10.70 2.38
C THR A 298 -3.36 -10.27 3.50
N TYR A 299 -4.46 -10.99 3.69
CA TYR A 299 -5.43 -10.72 4.74
C TYR A 299 -4.99 -11.25 6.11
N ALA A 300 -4.32 -12.40 6.13
CA ALA A 300 -3.77 -12.96 7.36
C ALA A 300 -2.61 -12.14 7.94
N THR A 301 -1.90 -11.37 7.10
CA THR A 301 -0.72 -10.56 7.48
C THR A 301 -0.97 -9.06 7.30
N GLY A 302 -2.23 -8.60 7.44
CA GLY A 302 -2.65 -7.24 7.13
C GLY A 302 -2.34 -6.20 8.22
N GLY A 303 -1.90 -6.61 9.41
CA GLY A 303 -1.73 -5.72 10.57
C GLY A 303 -0.98 -4.43 10.26
N SER A 304 0.30 -4.51 9.89
CA SER A 304 1.11 -3.35 9.48
C SER A 304 1.05 -3.06 7.96
N ALA A 305 0.49 -3.98 7.18
CA ALA A 305 0.48 -3.90 5.71
C ALA A 305 -0.82 -3.34 5.11
N SER A 306 -1.87 -3.12 5.91
CA SER A 306 -3.15 -2.61 5.43
C SER A 306 -3.17 -1.07 5.44
N ASN A 307 -3.08 -0.45 4.26
CA ASN A 307 -3.13 1.02 4.13
C ASN A 307 -4.38 1.61 4.80
N LYS A 308 -5.56 1.05 4.53
CA LYS A 308 -6.85 1.61 4.95
C LYS A 308 -7.00 1.77 6.46
N ILE A 309 -6.44 0.85 7.27
CA ILE A 309 -6.49 0.93 8.73
C ILE A 309 -5.87 2.25 9.21
N TYR A 310 -4.68 2.53 8.70
CA TYR A 310 -3.92 3.71 9.11
C TYR A 310 -4.38 5.00 8.41
N GLU A 311 -4.96 4.88 7.24
CA GLU A 311 -5.61 5.99 6.53
C GLU A 311 -6.89 6.46 7.25
N TYR A 312 -7.67 5.53 7.83
CA TYR A 312 -8.78 5.87 8.71
C TYR A 312 -8.30 6.53 9.99
N ALA A 313 -7.32 5.94 10.67
CA ALA A 313 -6.74 6.53 11.87
C ALA A 313 -6.16 7.95 11.61
N ALA A 314 -5.55 8.16 10.44
CA ALA A 314 -4.95 9.44 10.05
C ALA A 314 -5.96 10.59 9.97
N ILE A 315 -7.23 10.32 9.67
CA ILE A 315 -8.30 11.31 9.67
C ILE A 315 -9.17 11.27 10.93
N GLY A 316 -8.85 10.40 11.87
CA GLY A 316 -9.55 10.28 13.15
C GLY A 316 -10.82 9.42 13.09
N LEU A 317 -10.90 8.45 12.20
CA LEU A 317 -12.00 7.47 12.23
C LEU A 317 -11.62 6.28 13.12
N PRO A 318 -12.44 5.90 14.11
CA PRO A 318 -12.39 4.60 14.72
C PRO A 318 -12.53 3.50 13.66
N VAL A 319 -11.86 2.38 13.84
CA VAL A 319 -11.76 1.32 12.82
C VAL A 319 -12.40 0.02 13.31
N LEU A 320 -13.37 -0.48 12.52
CA LEU A 320 -13.98 -1.78 12.72
C LEU A 320 -13.17 -2.86 12.01
N LEU A 321 -12.67 -3.83 12.78
CA LEU A 321 -11.75 -4.89 12.36
C LEU A 321 -12.37 -6.27 12.53
N PHE A 322 -11.89 -7.25 11.76
CA PHE A 322 -12.19 -8.64 12.02
C PHE A 322 -11.42 -9.13 13.25
N ASP A 323 -12.11 -9.79 14.18
CA ASP A 323 -11.49 -10.32 15.39
C ASP A 323 -10.63 -11.55 15.04
N ASN A 324 -9.34 -11.37 15.09
CA ASN A 324 -8.35 -12.44 14.99
C ASN A 324 -7.07 -12.07 15.77
N GLU A 325 -6.30 -13.09 16.09
CA GLU A 325 -5.07 -12.96 16.88
C GLU A 325 -4.06 -11.99 16.25
N HIS A 326 -3.88 -12.05 14.92
CA HIS A 326 -2.96 -11.18 14.21
C HIS A 326 -3.33 -9.70 14.34
N TYR A 327 -4.60 -9.32 14.13
CA TYR A 327 -5.00 -7.92 14.29
C TYR A 327 -4.98 -7.48 15.76
N ARG A 328 -5.31 -8.37 16.69
CA ARG A 328 -5.21 -8.06 18.12
C ARG A 328 -3.77 -7.82 18.56
N SER A 329 -2.79 -8.58 18.07
CA SER A 329 -1.38 -8.37 18.40
C SER A 329 -0.82 -7.03 17.90
N TYR A 330 -1.31 -6.52 16.77
CA TYR A 330 -0.87 -5.24 16.19
C TYR A 330 -1.65 -4.02 16.71
N LEU A 331 -2.94 -4.20 16.99
CA LEU A 331 -3.88 -3.09 17.13
C LEU A 331 -4.71 -3.18 18.41
N GLY A 332 -4.60 -4.26 19.21
CA GLY A 332 -5.43 -4.53 20.37
C GLY A 332 -5.34 -3.45 21.47
N ASP A 333 -4.17 -2.83 21.60
CA ASP A 333 -3.92 -1.76 22.61
C ASP A 333 -4.36 -0.36 22.15
N ASN A 334 -4.86 -0.22 20.92
CA ASN A 334 -5.27 1.09 20.43
C ASN A 334 -6.74 1.40 20.77
N ASN A 335 -7.01 2.51 21.41
CA ASN A 335 -8.36 2.95 21.80
C ASN A 335 -9.28 3.32 20.61
N TRP A 336 -8.81 3.19 19.37
CA TRP A 336 -9.55 3.43 18.14
C TRP A 336 -9.79 2.18 17.32
N SER A 337 -9.34 1.00 17.79
CA SER A 337 -9.47 -0.30 17.14
C SER A 337 -10.56 -1.12 17.80
N TYR A 338 -11.58 -1.51 17.04
CA TYR A 338 -12.73 -2.25 17.51
C TYR A 338 -12.89 -3.56 16.73
N PHE A 339 -13.17 -4.64 17.42
CA PHE A 339 -13.13 -5.99 16.85
C PHE A 339 -14.50 -6.66 16.86
N THR A 340 -14.82 -7.37 15.76
CA THR A 340 -16.07 -8.12 15.58
C THR A 340 -15.81 -9.47 14.93
N ASP A 341 -16.56 -10.50 15.35
CA ASP A 341 -16.59 -11.81 14.70
C ASP A 341 -17.57 -11.89 13.53
N LEU A 342 -18.29 -10.76 13.25
CA LEU A 342 -19.31 -10.60 12.22
C LEU A 342 -20.65 -11.28 12.50
N THR A 343 -20.89 -11.81 13.69
CA THR A 343 -22.26 -12.10 14.12
C THR A 343 -23.03 -10.80 14.28
N GLN A 344 -24.35 -10.86 14.14
CA GLN A 344 -25.21 -9.68 14.29
C GLN A 344 -25.01 -9.00 15.64
N ASP A 345 -25.02 -9.78 16.72
CA ASP A 345 -24.87 -9.27 18.08
C ASP A 345 -23.49 -8.61 18.30
N SER A 346 -22.42 -9.24 17.81
CA SER A 346 -21.07 -8.69 17.91
C SER A 346 -20.96 -7.38 17.12
N LEU A 347 -21.51 -7.32 15.90
CA LEU A 347 -21.50 -6.09 15.10
C LEU A 347 -22.23 -4.95 15.79
N LEU A 348 -23.46 -5.19 16.29
CA LEU A 348 -24.26 -4.18 16.95
C LEU A 348 -23.57 -3.65 18.22
N LYS A 349 -23.15 -4.55 19.13
CA LYS A 349 -22.42 -4.18 20.35
C LYS A 349 -21.14 -3.41 20.06
N THR A 350 -20.38 -3.82 19.03
CA THR A 350 -19.14 -3.14 18.65
C THR A 350 -19.43 -1.74 18.10
N LEU A 351 -20.44 -1.58 17.26
CA LEU A 351 -20.81 -0.27 16.72
C LEU A 351 -21.42 0.66 17.80
N GLU A 352 -22.17 0.12 18.77
CA GLU A 352 -22.61 0.88 19.94
C GLU A 352 -21.43 1.42 20.75
N SER A 353 -20.45 0.54 21.02
CA SER A 353 -19.22 0.92 21.71
C SER A 353 -18.44 1.99 20.94
N ILE A 354 -18.33 1.88 19.62
CA ILE A 354 -17.69 2.89 18.77
C ILE A 354 -18.41 4.22 18.91
N ASP A 355 -19.74 4.24 18.80
CA ASP A 355 -20.52 5.47 18.83
C ASP A 355 -20.41 6.19 20.18
N LEU A 356 -20.54 5.44 21.28
CA LEU A 356 -20.40 5.98 22.66
C LEU A 356 -18.99 6.55 22.92
N ASN A 357 -17.96 5.88 22.44
CA ASN A 357 -16.57 6.29 22.70
C ASN A 357 -15.95 7.09 21.55
N TRP A 358 -16.72 7.49 20.57
CA TRP A 358 -16.21 8.08 19.35
C TRP A 358 -15.25 9.26 19.56
N PRO A 359 -15.54 10.27 20.42
CA PRO A 359 -14.65 11.41 20.62
C PRO A 359 -13.26 10.98 21.10
N ASN A 360 -13.22 10.05 22.05
CA ASN A 360 -11.97 9.52 22.61
C ASN A 360 -11.22 8.67 21.59
N GLY A 361 -11.92 7.77 20.89
CA GLY A 361 -11.35 6.95 19.81
C GLY A 361 -10.79 7.79 18.68
N SER A 362 -11.54 8.79 18.23
CA SER A 362 -11.09 9.72 17.18
C SER A 362 -9.83 10.49 17.59
N LYS A 363 -9.80 11.04 18.80
CA LYS A 363 -8.63 11.75 19.34
C LYS A 363 -7.41 10.83 19.47
N ALA A 364 -7.62 9.61 19.95
CA ALA A 364 -6.55 8.60 20.07
C ALA A 364 -5.99 8.21 18.70
N ALA A 365 -6.83 7.97 17.71
CA ALA A 365 -6.43 7.66 16.32
C ALA A 365 -5.53 8.76 15.74
N GLN A 366 -5.93 10.03 15.88
CA GLN A 366 -5.16 11.18 15.40
C GLN A 366 -3.81 11.30 16.13
N GLN A 367 -3.79 11.13 17.44
CA GLN A 367 -2.56 11.20 18.23
C GLN A 367 -1.59 10.08 17.85
N ASP A 368 -2.09 8.86 17.68
CA ASP A 368 -1.30 7.71 17.27
C ASP A 368 -0.77 7.88 15.85
N PHE A 369 -1.58 8.41 14.93
CA PHE A 369 -1.11 8.75 13.58
C PHE A 369 0.04 9.78 13.65
N ILE A 370 -0.12 10.87 14.36
CA ILE A 370 0.91 11.92 14.45
C ILE A 370 2.20 11.38 15.08
N LYS A 371 2.10 10.53 16.10
CA LYS A 371 3.26 10.05 16.86
C LYS A 371 3.95 8.85 16.22
N LYS A 372 3.20 7.83 15.76
CA LYS A 372 3.76 6.53 15.35
C LYS A 372 3.30 6.00 13.99
N TYR A 373 2.02 6.11 13.63
CA TYR A 373 1.46 5.44 12.45
C TYR A 373 1.50 6.31 11.18
N ASN A 374 2.62 6.97 10.93
CA ASN A 374 2.85 7.76 9.74
C ASN A 374 4.17 7.39 9.06
N PHE A 375 4.21 7.56 7.76
CA PHE A 375 5.34 7.10 6.96
C PHE A 375 6.63 7.85 7.29
N GLU A 376 6.58 9.15 7.54
CA GLU A 376 7.73 9.97 7.87
C GLU A 376 8.43 9.49 9.15
N THR A 377 7.67 9.10 10.17
CA THR A 377 8.24 8.56 11.43
C THR A 377 8.86 7.18 11.20
N CYS A 378 8.19 6.29 10.47
CA CYS A 378 8.70 4.97 10.12
C CYS A 378 9.98 5.08 9.27
N PHE A 379 10.01 5.97 8.28
CA PHE A 379 11.11 6.10 7.34
C PHE A 379 12.36 6.79 7.92
N LYS A 380 12.24 7.46 9.06
CA LYS A 380 13.40 8.06 9.77
C LYS A 380 14.52 7.06 10.03
N GLN A 381 14.20 5.81 10.37
CA GLN A 381 15.21 4.76 10.61
C GLN A 381 15.80 4.20 9.33
N VAL A 382 15.10 4.28 8.20
CA VAL A 382 15.56 3.76 6.90
C VAL A 382 16.66 4.63 6.29
N LYS A 383 16.56 5.96 6.43
CA LYS A 383 17.52 6.91 5.85
C LYS A 383 18.98 6.67 6.31
N PRO A 384 19.27 6.54 7.63
CA PRO A 384 20.63 6.24 8.10
C PRO A 384 21.13 4.86 7.63
N LEU A 385 20.26 3.84 7.67
CA LEU A 385 20.60 2.49 7.21
C LEU A 385 21.02 2.50 5.74
N LEU A 386 20.27 3.20 4.89
CA LEU A 386 20.57 3.34 3.47
C LEU A 386 21.92 4.02 3.23
N ILE A 387 22.19 5.13 3.93
CA ILE A 387 23.46 5.87 3.82
C ILE A 387 24.64 5.03 4.31
N ASN A 388 24.47 4.30 5.42
CA ASN A 388 25.52 3.45 5.97
C ASN A 388 25.82 2.25 5.06
N THR A 389 24.80 1.65 4.45
CA THR A 389 24.98 0.54 3.49
C THR A 389 25.76 1.02 2.26
N LEU A 390 25.50 2.22 1.75
CA LEU A 390 26.26 2.79 0.64
C LEU A 390 27.73 3.04 1.02
N LYS A 391 28.00 3.60 2.21
CA LYS A 391 29.37 3.82 2.68
C LYS A 391 30.15 2.51 2.85
N LYS A 392 29.53 1.47 3.39
CA LYS A 392 30.13 0.15 3.54
C LYS A 392 30.51 -0.44 2.18
N ASN A 393 29.66 -0.32 1.18
CA ASN A 393 29.95 -0.76 -0.18
C ASN A 393 31.10 0.02 -0.80
N ASP A 394 31.13 1.35 -0.68
CA ASP A 394 32.22 2.18 -1.19
C ASP A 394 33.57 1.82 -0.51
N PHE A 395 33.57 1.53 0.80
CA PHE A 395 34.79 1.11 1.53
C PHE A 395 35.32 -0.26 1.08
N ILE A 396 34.45 -1.25 0.88
CA ILE A 396 34.82 -2.60 0.38
C ILE A 396 35.44 -2.50 -1.01
N LEU A 397 34.94 -1.60 -1.85
CA LEU A 397 35.45 -1.38 -3.21
C LEU A 397 36.79 -0.65 -3.25
N MET A 398 37.01 0.32 -2.35
CA MET A 398 38.34 0.94 -2.20
C MET A 398 39.41 -0.09 -1.86
N ASN A 399 39.12 -1.01 -0.93
CA ASN A 399 40.07 -2.06 -0.53
C ASN A 399 40.32 -3.10 -1.62
N LYS A 400 39.34 -3.39 -2.49
CA LYS A 400 39.53 -4.29 -3.65
C LYS A 400 40.30 -3.67 -4.81
N LYS A 401 40.50 -2.35 -4.85
CA LYS A 401 41.33 -1.66 -5.86
C LYS A 401 42.78 -1.50 -5.42
N ILE A 402 43.09 -1.81 -4.18
CA ILE A 402 44.42 -1.70 -3.59
C ILE A 402 45.16 -3.08 -3.61
N ILE A 403 44.45 -4.15 -3.92
CA ILE A 403 44.98 -5.51 -4.17
C ILE A 403 44.92 -5.77 -5.69
#